data_8b3f22a97910e1f16b16345f38b353f3
#
_entry.id   8b3f22a97910e1f16b16345f38b353f3
#
_cell.length_a   1.000
_cell.length_b   1.000
_cell.length_c   1.000
_cell.angle_alpha   90.00
_cell.angle_beta   90.00
_cell.angle_gamma   90.00
#
_symmetry.space_group_name_H-M   'P 1'
#
loop_
_entity.id
_entity.type
_entity.pdbx_description
1 polymer ?
#
loop_
_entity_poly.entity_id
_entity_poly.type
_entity_poly.pdbx_seq_one_letter_code
_entity_poly.pdbx_strand_id
1 'polypeptide(L)'
;AIHELGHAVVGMVCKHHSKMTKVVINLSAPRSPAYTIFENPPNNFLTRENLFEHLMVLLSGRIAEETFYDISVTTGAINDFEEALKLAEKMVCYYGMGKNVIYPSLSDKYKEIIDLEVSTLIHEAYQQAEFVIHNFKELIVEGSEILKQEKVLTSETLMEVINNKYRHLYENMSNIKFCK
;
A
#
# COMPACT_ATOMS: atom_id res chain seq x y z
N ALA A 1 7.64 12.90 2.23
CA ALA A 1 6.22 13.28 2.08
C ALA A 1 5.55 12.43 1.00
N ILE A 2 5.97 12.48 -0.24
CA ILE A 2 5.35 11.74 -1.38
C ILE A 2 5.20 10.24 -1.07
N HIS A 3 6.24 9.58 -0.62
CA HIS A 3 6.24 8.17 -0.21
C HIS A 3 5.10 7.87 0.78
N GLU A 4 5.03 8.63 1.88
CA GLU A 4 4.00 8.45 2.91
C GLU A 4 2.58 8.75 2.41
N LEU A 5 2.45 9.73 1.51
CA LEU A 5 1.17 10.00 0.86
C LEU A 5 0.74 8.85 -0.07
N GLY A 6 1.71 8.14 -0.66
CA GLY A 6 1.42 6.91 -1.38
C GLY A 6 0.70 5.89 -0.50
N HIS A 7 1.26 5.57 0.67
CA HIS A 7 0.64 4.67 1.65
C HIS A 7 -0.73 5.17 2.10
N ALA A 8 -0.83 6.45 2.46
CA ALA A 8 -2.06 7.05 2.96
C ALA A 8 -3.20 6.99 1.94
N VAL A 9 -2.96 7.44 0.70
CA VAL A 9 -3.99 7.51 -0.35
C VAL A 9 -4.45 6.12 -0.76
N VAL A 10 -3.53 5.17 -1.00
CA VAL A 10 -3.91 3.80 -1.33
C VAL A 10 -4.67 3.16 -0.18
N GLY A 11 -4.21 3.31 1.06
CA GLY A 11 -4.89 2.77 2.23
C GLY A 11 -6.29 3.35 2.46
N MET A 12 -6.51 4.63 2.14
CA MET A 12 -7.84 5.25 2.22
C MET A 12 -8.82 4.77 1.14
N VAL A 13 -8.31 4.42 -0.03
CA VAL A 13 -9.13 3.89 -1.14
C VAL A 13 -9.47 2.42 -0.91
N CYS A 14 -8.62 1.67 -0.25
CA CYS A 14 -8.78 0.24 0.03
C CYS A 14 -9.90 0.00 1.06
N LYS A 15 -10.91 -0.78 0.66
CA LYS A 15 -12.11 -1.00 1.47
C LYS A 15 -11.89 -1.94 2.65
N HIS A 16 -11.02 -2.93 2.48
CA HIS A 16 -10.78 -3.99 3.46
C HIS A 16 -9.51 -3.74 4.28
N HIS A 17 -8.71 -2.73 3.91
CA HIS A 17 -7.54 -2.33 4.70
C HIS A 17 -7.96 -1.61 5.99
N SER A 18 -7.08 -1.62 6.99
CA SER A 18 -7.23 -0.81 8.20
C SER A 18 -7.31 0.67 7.86
N LYS A 19 -8.10 1.43 8.59
CA LYS A 19 -8.28 2.86 8.33
C LYS A 19 -6.99 3.63 8.61
N MET A 20 -6.63 4.52 7.71
CA MET A 20 -5.53 5.45 7.92
C MET A 20 -5.92 6.45 9.01
N THR A 21 -5.05 6.66 9.99
CA THR A 21 -5.23 7.61 11.08
C THR A 21 -4.55 8.94 10.79
N LYS A 22 -3.26 8.88 10.51
CA LYS A 22 -2.46 10.07 10.22
C LYS A 22 -1.14 9.73 9.54
N VAL A 23 -0.58 10.72 8.87
CA VAL A 23 0.78 10.76 8.36
C VAL A 23 1.59 11.77 9.16
N VAL A 24 2.82 11.43 9.52
CA VAL A 24 3.70 12.28 10.33
C VAL A 24 5.05 12.44 9.66
N ILE A 25 5.59 13.66 9.65
CA ILE A 25 7.00 13.95 9.35
C ILE A 25 7.68 14.45 10.62
N ASN A 26 8.70 13.73 11.06
CA ASN A 26 9.56 14.13 12.17
C ASN A 26 11.03 14.06 11.75
N LEU A 27 11.53 15.15 11.20
CA LEU A 27 12.90 15.24 10.70
C LEU A 27 13.96 15.13 11.81
N SER A 28 13.55 15.25 13.07
CA SER A 28 14.45 15.08 14.23
C SER A 28 14.61 13.62 14.64
N ALA A 29 13.81 12.70 14.08
CA ALA A 29 13.89 11.28 14.37
C ALA A 29 14.90 10.59 13.43
N PRO A 30 16.06 10.09 13.94
CA PRO A 30 17.14 9.61 13.08
C PRO A 30 16.83 8.31 12.34
N ARG A 31 15.85 7.51 12.81
CA ARG A 31 15.54 6.19 12.25
C ARG A 31 14.25 6.13 11.43
N SER A 32 13.32 7.06 11.65
CA SER A 32 12.04 7.10 10.95
C SER A 32 11.59 8.55 10.81
N PRO A 33 12.12 9.28 9.81
CA PRO A 33 11.81 10.70 9.62
C PRO A 33 10.38 10.97 9.15
N ALA A 34 9.69 9.95 8.67
CA ALA A 34 8.29 10.02 8.27
C ALA A 34 7.65 8.63 8.41
N TYR A 35 6.37 8.59 8.70
CA TYR A 35 5.59 7.35 8.78
C TYR A 35 4.09 7.61 8.66
N THR A 36 3.39 6.59 8.15
CA THR A 36 1.93 6.56 8.05
C THR A 36 1.36 5.58 9.08
N ILE A 37 0.34 6.00 9.83
CA ILE A 37 -0.29 5.19 10.87
C ILE A 37 -1.66 4.73 10.40
N PHE A 38 -1.91 3.44 10.54
CA PHE A 38 -3.19 2.79 10.35
C PHE A 38 -3.71 2.26 11.69
N GLU A 39 -5.04 2.14 11.82
CA GLU A 39 -5.66 1.49 12.97
C GLU A 39 -5.25 0.01 13.03
N ASN A 40 -5.18 -0.54 14.25
CA ASN A 40 -5.04 -1.98 14.39
C ASN A 40 -6.31 -2.67 13.89
N PRO A 41 -6.18 -3.78 13.14
CA PRO A 41 -7.35 -4.52 12.71
C PRO A 41 -8.16 -5.02 13.93
N PRO A 42 -9.49 -4.91 13.87
CA PRO A 42 -10.35 -5.26 15.05
C PRO A 42 -10.36 -6.75 15.35
N ASN A 43 -9.92 -7.59 14.42
CA ASN A 43 -9.89 -9.05 14.55
C ASN A 43 -8.53 -9.61 14.12
N ASN A 44 -8.14 -10.72 14.75
CA ASN A 44 -6.94 -11.48 14.39
C ASN A 44 -7.10 -12.32 13.10
N PHE A 45 -8.33 -12.40 12.56
CA PHE A 45 -8.61 -13.12 11.32
C PHE A 45 -8.67 -12.14 10.14
N LEU A 46 -7.73 -12.27 9.22
CA LEU A 46 -7.62 -11.45 8.03
C LEU A 46 -8.05 -12.27 6.81
N THR A 47 -8.82 -11.65 5.92
CA THR A 47 -9.21 -12.27 4.65
C THR A 47 -8.15 -12.07 3.59
N ARG A 48 -8.29 -12.78 2.46
CA ARG A 48 -7.40 -12.59 1.29
C ARG A 48 -7.46 -11.15 0.79
N GLU A 49 -8.63 -10.52 0.78
CA GLU A 49 -8.81 -9.13 0.39
C GLU A 49 -8.05 -8.17 1.31
N ASN A 50 -8.13 -8.36 2.63
CA ASN A 50 -7.38 -7.53 3.59
C ASN A 50 -5.87 -7.61 3.31
N LEU A 51 -5.34 -8.83 3.14
CA LEU A 51 -3.90 -9.04 2.93
C LEU A 51 -3.45 -8.54 1.56
N PHE A 52 -4.26 -8.70 0.52
CA PHE A 52 -3.97 -8.18 -0.81
C PHE A 52 -3.93 -6.64 -0.81
N GLU A 53 -4.91 -6.00 -0.19
CA GLU A 53 -4.92 -4.55 -0.04
C GLU A 53 -3.76 -4.06 0.82
N HIS A 54 -3.33 -4.85 1.82
CA HIS A 54 -2.13 -4.53 2.59
C HIS A 54 -0.85 -4.61 1.73
N LEU A 55 -0.75 -5.59 0.82
CA LEU A 55 0.34 -5.62 -0.17
C LEU A 55 0.34 -4.36 -1.05
N MET A 56 -0.83 -3.91 -1.51
CA MET A 56 -0.94 -2.67 -2.28
C MET A 56 -0.41 -1.47 -1.48
N VAL A 57 -0.78 -1.37 -0.20
CA VAL A 57 -0.32 -0.29 0.68
C VAL A 57 1.20 -0.35 0.87
N LEU A 58 1.78 -1.51 1.17
CA LEU A 58 3.22 -1.66 1.33
C LEU A 58 4.01 -1.23 0.08
N LEU A 59 3.52 -1.56 -1.11
CA LEU A 59 4.19 -1.21 -2.38
C LEU A 59 4.00 0.26 -2.79
N SER A 60 2.96 0.92 -2.28
CA SER A 60 2.52 2.23 -2.78
C SER A 60 3.48 3.38 -2.49
N GLY A 61 4.27 3.32 -1.42
CA GLY A 61 5.30 4.31 -1.13
C GLY A 61 6.36 4.36 -2.24
N ARG A 62 6.86 3.20 -2.65
CA ARG A 62 7.81 3.06 -3.75
C ARG A 62 7.20 3.50 -5.08
N ILE A 63 5.97 3.09 -5.37
CA ILE A 63 5.24 3.47 -6.60
C ILE A 63 5.05 4.99 -6.68
N ALA A 64 4.74 5.64 -5.55
CA ALA A 64 4.65 7.08 -5.49
C ALA A 64 6.01 7.74 -5.82
N GLU A 65 7.12 7.25 -5.26
CA GLU A 65 8.45 7.77 -5.62
C GLU A 65 8.73 7.61 -7.12
N GLU A 66 8.48 6.46 -7.71
CA GLU A 66 8.66 6.22 -9.15
C GLU A 66 7.79 7.14 -10.01
N THR A 67 6.56 7.37 -9.59
CA THR A 67 5.61 8.23 -10.32
C THR A 67 6.04 9.70 -10.37
N PHE A 68 6.70 10.20 -9.30
CA PHE A 68 7.05 11.62 -9.17
C PHE A 68 8.53 11.93 -9.39
N TYR A 69 9.42 10.95 -9.22
CA TYR A 69 10.86 11.14 -9.30
C TYR A 69 11.54 10.26 -10.36
N ASP A 70 10.74 9.52 -11.14
CA ASP A 70 11.20 8.62 -12.18
C ASP A 70 12.20 7.59 -11.63
N ILE A 71 13.41 7.50 -12.18
CA ILE A 71 14.44 6.57 -11.72
C ILE A 71 15.09 6.94 -10.38
N SER A 72 14.84 8.15 -9.87
CA SER A 72 15.45 8.65 -8.62
C SER A 72 14.73 8.17 -7.37
N VAL A 73 14.48 6.86 -7.28
CA VAL A 73 13.89 6.20 -6.12
C VAL A 73 14.92 6.01 -5.01
N THR A 74 14.45 6.02 -3.77
CA THR A 74 15.30 5.91 -2.59
C THR A 74 15.31 4.51 -1.99
N THR A 75 16.29 4.26 -1.12
CA THR A 75 16.31 3.03 -0.29
C THR A 75 15.30 3.08 0.87
N GLY A 76 14.54 4.17 1.00
CA GLY A 76 13.55 4.35 2.06
C GLY A 76 12.45 3.29 2.08
N ALA A 77 12.12 2.72 0.93
CA ALA A 77 11.12 1.68 0.76
C ALA A 77 11.62 0.25 1.04
N ILE A 78 12.85 0.05 1.52
CA ILE A 78 13.42 -1.29 1.67
C ILE A 78 12.62 -2.16 2.65
N ASN A 79 12.20 -1.59 3.77
CA ASN A 79 11.43 -2.32 4.78
C ASN A 79 10.06 -2.72 4.25
N ASP A 80 9.37 -1.80 3.57
CA ASP A 80 8.05 -2.05 2.99
C ASP A 80 8.10 -3.15 1.94
N PHE A 81 9.15 -3.15 1.12
CA PHE A 81 9.35 -4.18 0.09
C PHE A 81 9.66 -5.54 0.71
N GLU A 82 10.53 -5.60 1.74
CA GLU A 82 10.79 -6.84 2.47
C GLU A 82 9.53 -7.39 3.14
N GLU A 83 8.71 -6.52 3.73
CA GLU A 83 7.44 -6.92 4.34
C GLU A 83 6.44 -7.41 3.29
N ALA A 84 6.37 -6.77 2.14
CA ALA A 84 5.53 -7.22 1.03
C ALA A 84 5.93 -8.61 0.52
N LEU A 85 7.24 -8.88 0.34
CA LEU A 85 7.74 -10.20 -0.03
C LEU A 85 7.35 -11.27 1.00
N LYS A 86 7.64 -11.02 2.28
CA LYS A 86 7.30 -11.95 3.38
C LYS A 86 5.81 -12.21 3.47
N LEU A 87 4.99 -11.18 3.27
CA LEU A 87 3.54 -11.31 3.29
C LEU A 87 3.03 -12.14 2.11
N ALA A 88 3.50 -11.88 0.90
CA ALA A 88 3.13 -12.64 -0.29
C ALA A 88 3.52 -14.13 -0.17
N GLU A 89 4.72 -14.42 0.33
CA GLU A 89 5.14 -15.79 0.64
C GLU A 89 4.20 -16.47 1.65
N LYS A 90 3.83 -15.78 2.74
CA LYS A 90 2.89 -16.31 3.72
C LYS A 90 1.51 -16.58 3.12
N MET A 91 1.01 -15.66 2.30
CA MET A 91 -0.28 -15.83 1.64
C MET A 91 -0.30 -17.08 0.75
N VAL A 92 0.76 -17.31 -0.02
CA VAL A 92 0.85 -18.45 -0.93
C VAL A 92 1.16 -19.75 -0.17
N CYS A 93 2.21 -19.75 0.67
CA CYS A 93 2.74 -21.00 1.24
C CYS A 93 2.00 -21.49 2.48
N TYR A 94 1.45 -20.58 3.30
CA TYR A 94 0.90 -20.92 4.62
C TYR A 94 -0.60 -20.72 4.74
N TYR A 95 -1.15 -19.72 4.05
CA TYR A 95 -2.58 -19.40 4.15
C TYR A 95 -3.39 -19.99 3.00
N GLY A 96 -2.73 -20.54 1.95
CA GLY A 96 -3.41 -21.08 0.78
C GLY A 96 -4.20 -20.02 0.01
N MET A 97 -3.73 -18.77 0.03
CA MET A 97 -4.39 -17.62 -0.57
C MET A 97 -3.81 -17.22 -1.94
N GLY A 98 -3.02 -18.07 -2.59
CA GLY A 98 -2.59 -17.93 -3.97
C GLY A 98 -3.72 -18.21 -4.96
N LYS A 99 -3.42 -18.25 -6.26
CA LYS A 99 -4.38 -18.69 -7.30
C LYS A 99 -4.71 -20.16 -7.16
N ASN A 100 -3.69 -20.96 -6.80
CA ASN A 100 -3.84 -22.38 -6.53
C ASN A 100 -3.50 -22.66 -5.07
N VAL A 101 -4.18 -23.64 -4.48
CA VAL A 101 -3.78 -24.17 -3.18
C VAL A 101 -2.54 -25.03 -3.37
N ILE A 102 -1.41 -24.55 -2.87
CA ILE A 102 -0.11 -25.21 -3.04
C ILE A 102 0.30 -25.79 -1.69
N TYR A 103 0.55 -27.09 -1.68
CA TYR A 103 1.13 -27.75 -0.52
C TYR A 103 2.65 -27.69 -0.60
N PRO A 104 3.34 -27.16 0.43
CA PRO A 104 4.80 -27.11 0.44
C PRO A 104 5.39 -28.49 0.20
N SER A 105 6.28 -28.59 -0.76
CA SER A 105 7.04 -29.81 -1.08
C SER A 105 8.52 -29.46 -1.21
N LEU A 106 9.37 -30.46 -1.00
CA LEU A 106 10.81 -30.29 -1.13
C LEU A 106 11.31 -30.37 -2.57
N SER A 107 10.43 -30.62 -3.55
CA SER A 107 10.84 -30.71 -4.95
C SER A 107 11.09 -29.33 -5.55
N ASP A 108 12.07 -29.22 -6.44
CA ASP A 108 12.39 -27.96 -7.13
C ASP A 108 11.23 -27.46 -8.00
N LYS A 109 10.46 -28.37 -8.57
CA LYS A 109 9.24 -28.02 -9.34
C LYS A 109 8.21 -27.25 -8.49
N TYR A 110 8.04 -27.60 -7.22
CA TYR A 110 7.13 -26.88 -6.33
C TYR A 110 7.68 -25.50 -5.95
N LYS A 111 8.99 -25.36 -5.80
CA LYS A 111 9.64 -24.07 -5.56
C LYS A 111 9.39 -23.10 -6.73
N GLU A 112 9.56 -23.58 -7.97
CA GLU A 112 9.27 -22.78 -9.17
C GLU A 112 7.81 -22.33 -9.23
N ILE A 113 6.85 -23.19 -8.85
CA ILE A 113 5.43 -22.84 -8.79
C ILE A 113 5.18 -21.77 -7.70
N ILE A 114 5.79 -21.93 -6.51
CA ILE A 114 5.67 -20.96 -5.43
C ILE A 114 6.25 -19.61 -5.85
N ASP A 115 7.44 -19.59 -6.43
CA ASP A 115 8.07 -18.35 -6.92
C ASP A 115 7.20 -17.63 -7.94
N LEU A 116 6.59 -18.37 -8.85
CA LEU A 116 5.65 -17.82 -9.83
C LEU A 116 4.39 -17.24 -9.18
N GLU A 117 3.79 -17.95 -8.24
CA GLU A 117 2.59 -17.49 -7.52
C GLU A 117 2.89 -16.24 -6.69
N VAL A 118 4.01 -16.20 -5.97
CA VAL A 118 4.45 -15.05 -5.16
C VAL A 118 4.71 -13.85 -6.05
N SER A 119 5.48 -14.01 -7.13
CA SER A 119 5.79 -12.92 -8.05
C SER A 119 4.53 -12.40 -8.75
N THR A 120 3.61 -13.26 -9.11
CA THR A 120 2.32 -12.88 -9.71
C THR A 120 1.47 -12.06 -8.73
N LEU A 121 1.38 -12.49 -7.48
CA LEU A 121 0.62 -11.80 -6.43
C LEU A 121 1.16 -10.39 -6.18
N ILE A 122 2.49 -10.26 -6.07
CA ILE A 122 3.15 -8.96 -5.91
C ILE A 122 2.91 -8.07 -7.14
N HIS A 123 3.05 -8.61 -8.33
CA HIS A 123 2.84 -7.86 -9.57
C HIS A 123 1.40 -7.35 -9.70
N GLU A 124 0.41 -8.19 -9.37
CA GLU A 124 -1.00 -7.80 -9.37
C GLU A 124 -1.27 -6.68 -8.35
N ALA A 125 -0.74 -6.81 -7.13
CA ALA A 125 -0.87 -5.76 -6.11
C ALA A 125 -0.19 -4.46 -6.52
N TYR A 126 1.00 -4.54 -7.14
CA TYR A 126 1.71 -3.39 -7.68
C TYR A 126 0.90 -2.66 -8.74
N GLN A 127 0.36 -3.36 -9.73
CA GLN A 127 -0.45 -2.77 -10.80
C GLN A 127 -1.71 -2.07 -10.25
N GLN A 128 -2.37 -2.66 -9.26
CA GLN A 128 -3.56 -2.05 -8.64
C GLN A 128 -3.19 -0.80 -7.84
N ALA A 129 -2.11 -0.84 -7.08
CA ALA A 129 -1.61 0.32 -6.35
C ALA A 129 -1.16 1.45 -7.29
N GLU A 130 -0.45 1.11 -8.37
CA GLU A 130 -0.04 2.05 -9.42
C GLU A 130 -1.25 2.74 -10.05
N PHE A 131 -2.29 1.98 -10.36
CA PHE A 131 -3.54 2.53 -10.89
C PHE A 131 -4.16 3.57 -9.93
N VAL A 132 -4.19 3.28 -8.62
CA VAL A 132 -4.67 4.24 -7.61
C VAL A 132 -3.78 5.49 -7.58
N ILE A 133 -2.47 5.32 -7.48
CA ILE A 133 -1.49 6.42 -7.42
C ILE A 133 -1.61 7.34 -8.64
N HIS A 134 -1.71 6.78 -9.84
CA HIS A 134 -1.86 7.56 -11.07
C HIS A 134 -3.13 8.40 -11.11
N ASN A 135 -4.25 7.88 -10.61
CA ASN A 135 -5.51 8.61 -10.56
C ASN A 135 -5.53 9.71 -9.49
N PHE A 136 -4.76 9.56 -8.41
CA PHE A 136 -4.71 10.51 -7.30
C PHE A 136 -3.42 11.35 -7.25
N LYS A 137 -2.69 11.49 -8.37
CA LYS A 137 -1.44 12.27 -8.43
C LYS A 137 -1.58 13.67 -7.84
N GLU A 138 -2.62 14.40 -8.22
CA GLU A 138 -2.85 15.77 -7.75
C GLU A 138 -3.15 15.81 -6.25
N LEU A 139 -3.93 14.87 -5.73
CA LEU A 139 -4.19 14.73 -4.30
C LEU A 139 -2.90 14.44 -3.51
N ILE A 140 -2.03 13.59 -4.03
CA ILE A 140 -0.74 13.27 -3.40
C ILE A 140 0.15 14.51 -3.33
N VAL A 141 0.20 15.32 -4.39
CA VAL A 141 0.94 16.59 -4.37
C VAL A 141 0.37 17.54 -3.34
N GLU A 142 -0.95 17.79 -3.37
CA GLU A 142 -1.61 18.70 -2.45
C GLU A 142 -1.44 18.24 -0.99
N GLY A 143 -1.67 16.96 -0.70
CA GLY A 143 -1.45 16.38 0.63
C GLY A 143 0.01 16.48 1.08
N SER A 144 0.97 16.33 0.15
CA SER A 144 2.40 16.46 0.46
C SER A 144 2.78 17.89 0.87
N GLU A 145 2.17 18.90 0.26
CA GLU A 145 2.41 20.31 0.64
C GLU A 145 1.83 20.61 2.03
N ILE A 146 0.60 20.16 2.31
CA ILE A 146 0.01 20.28 3.66
C ILE A 146 0.91 19.58 4.69
N LEU A 147 1.34 18.36 4.41
CA LEU A 147 2.18 17.57 5.32
C LEU A 147 3.55 18.22 5.57
N LYS A 148 4.15 18.88 4.57
CA LYS A 148 5.40 19.63 4.73
C LYS A 148 5.23 20.84 5.64
N GLN A 149 4.08 21.51 5.58
CA GLN A 149 3.77 22.69 6.41
C GLN A 149 3.40 22.29 7.84
N GLU A 150 2.42 21.42 7.99
CA GLU A 150 1.82 21.07 9.27
C GLU A 150 2.58 19.97 10.05
N LYS A 151 3.47 19.22 9.38
CA LYS A 151 4.21 18.06 9.90
C LYS A 151 3.35 16.86 10.28
N VAL A 152 2.04 17.04 10.39
CA VAL A 152 1.04 15.99 10.63
C VAL A 152 -0.14 16.21 9.69
N LEU A 153 -0.56 15.15 9.02
CA LEU A 153 -1.76 15.14 8.17
C LEU A 153 -2.68 14.03 8.68
N THR A 154 -3.83 14.42 9.22
CA THR A 154 -4.82 13.46 9.73
C THR A 154 -5.72 12.94 8.62
N SER A 155 -6.39 11.82 8.89
CA SER A 155 -7.38 11.26 7.96
C SER A 155 -8.53 12.23 7.70
N GLU A 156 -8.97 12.99 8.72
CA GLU A 156 -10.03 13.98 8.60
C GLU A 156 -9.63 15.10 7.63
N THR A 157 -8.43 15.67 7.79
CA THR A 157 -7.93 16.73 6.91
C THR A 157 -7.81 16.25 5.48
N LEU A 158 -7.28 15.03 5.26
CA LEU A 158 -7.15 14.47 3.91
C LEU A 158 -8.53 14.18 3.31
N MET A 159 -9.50 13.70 4.11
CA MET A 159 -10.88 13.50 3.67
C MET A 159 -11.60 14.82 3.34
N GLU A 160 -11.31 15.91 4.03
CA GLU A 160 -11.83 17.23 3.65
C GLU A 160 -11.36 17.66 2.26
N VAL A 161 -10.07 17.48 1.96
CA VAL A 161 -9.52 17.74 0.62
C VAL A 161 -10.19 16.85 -0.44
N ILE A 162 -10.35 15.55 -0.14
CA ILE A 162 -11.03 14.59 -1.02
C ILE A 162 -12.48 15.04 -1.28
N ASN A 163 -13.23 15.34 -0.24
CA ASN A 163 -14.65 15.72 -0.36
C ASN A 163 -14.84 17.02 -1.16
N ASN A 164 -13.91 17.94 -1.04
CA ASN A 164 -14.00 19.23 -1.73
C ASN A 164 -13.64 19.16 -3.22
N LYS A 165 -12.66 18.30 -3.60
CA LYS A 165 -12.10 18.32 -4.96
C LYS A 165 -12.16 16.97 -5.68
N TYR A 166 -12.08 15.86 -4.95
CA TYR A 166 -11.87 14.51 -5.51
C TYR A 166 -12.99 13.52 -5.16
N ARG A 167 -14.10 13.99 -4.60
CA ARG A 167 -15.18 13.15 -4.07
C ARG A 167 -15.66 12.08 -5.05
N HIS A 168 -15.97 12.46 -6.26
CA HIS A 168 -16.51 11.54 -7.27
C HIS A 168 -15.46 10.46 -7.66
N LEU A 169 -14.20 10.87 -7.80
CA LEU A 169 -13.11 9.95 -8.07
C LEU A 169 -12.93 8.96 -6.91
N TYR A 170 -12.94 9.45 -5.67
CA TYR A 170 -12.80 8.62 -4.48
C TYR A 170 -13.94 7.61 -4.33
N GLU A 171 -15.19 8.03 -4.50
CA GLU A 171 -16.35 7.14 -4.44
C GLU A 171 -16.28 6.04 -5.52
N ASN A 172 -15.86 6.37 -6.72
CA ASN A 172 -15.67 5.39 -7.79
C ASN A 172 -14.56 4.39 -7.48
N MET A 173 -13.40 4.87 -7.03
CA MET A 173 -12.23 4.04 -6.76
C MET A 173 -12.43 3.13 -5.55
N SER A 174 -13.05 3.62 -4.47
CA SER A 174 -13.31 2.82 -3.26
C SER A 174 -14.35 1.70 -3.46
N ASN A 175 -15.08 1.72 -4.56
CA ASN A 175 -15.99 0.63 -4.95
C ASN A 175 -15.34 -0.46 -5.81
N ILE A 176 -14.09 -0.29 -6.21
CA ILE A 176 -13.35 -1.29 -7.01
C ILE A 176 -12.98 -2.48 -6.13
N LYS A 177 -13.17 -3.68 -6.66
CA LYS A 177 -12.60 -4.90 -6.07
C LYS A 177 -11.20 -5.11 -6.64
N PHE A 178 -10.18 -4.80 -5.85
CA PHE A 178 -8.79 -4.94 -6.27
C PHE A 178 -8.33 -6.39 -6.30
N CYS A 179 -8.78 -7.19 -5.35
CA CYS A 179 -8.48 -8.62 -5.27
C CYS A 179 -9.51 -9.41 -6.12
N LYS A 180 -9.05 -10.14 -7.14
CA LYS A 180 -9.87 -11.00 -8.01
C LYS A 180 -9.62 -12.48 -7.74
#